data_0960ed2ba461810885a70e10551f815e
#
_entry.id   0960ed2ba461810885a70e10551f815e
#
_cell.length_a   1.000
_cell.length_b   1.000
_cell.length_c   1.000
_cell.angle_alpha   90.00
_cell.angle_beta   90.00
_cell.angle_gamma   90.00
#
_symmetry.space_group_name_H-M   'P 1'
#
loop_
_entity.id
_entity.type
_entity.pdbx_description
1 polymer ?
#
loop_
_entity_poly.entity_id
_entity_poly.type
_entity_poly.pdbx_seq_one_letter_code
_entity_poly.pdbx_strand_id
1 'polypeptide(L)'
;MSTAPTTDERVKKASFLTKALRRTEVGALLGAIAIFVLFTSTDTTGNFAKLPGIAGWTDIAAPIGIVAIAVALLMIAGEFDLSSGVMVGTTGLLVGMLVSKLGMNIWLAIVIGLVFAAFIGFVNGYMVLNTKLPSFIITLGTFFILKGANFALTMILTGSVRVTGVEKAAGYDSAKAIFASTFKIGEQNFQISLAWWLLLTVAATFLLTRTKFGNWIFALGGDIISARAAGVPVEKTKIVL
;
A
#
# COMPACT_ATOMS: atom_id res chain seq x y z
N MET A 1 37.59 1.53 -57.73
CA MET A 1 37.31 2.00 -56.34
C MET A 1 35.96 1.45 -55.92
N SER A 2 36.00 0.38 -55.15
CA SER A 2 34.76 -0.25 -54.63
C SER A 2 34.52 0.30 -53.22
N THR A 3 33.46 1.07 -53.02
CA THR A 3 33.02 1.54 -51.73
C THR A 3 32.19 0.43 -51.07
N ALA A 4 32.79 -0.27 -50.09
CA ALA A 4 32.07 -1.18 -49.21
C ALA A 4 31.07 -0.40 -48.37
N PRO A 5 29.80 -0.87 -48.19
CA PRO A 5 28.87 -0.22 -47.28
C PRO A 5 29.33 -0.42 -45.83
N THR A 6 29.60 0.67 -45.14
CA THR A 6 29.84 0.67 -43.71
C THR A 6 28.52 0.35 -43.00
N THR A 7 28.28 -0.90 -42.71
CA THR A 7 27.23 -1.31 -41.76
C THR A 7 27.58 -0.77 -40.38
N ASP A 8 26.84 0.21 -39.92
CA ASP A 8 26.96 0.75 -38.57
C ASP A 8 26.52 -0.35 -37.55
N GLU A 9 27.49 -1.13 -37.08
CA GLU A 9 27.27 -2.24 -36.12
C GLU A 9 26.83 -1.79 -34.72
N ARG A 10 26.67 -0.50 -34.47
CA ARG A 10 26.39 0.05 -33.14
C ARG A 10 24.92 0.02 -32.71
N VAL A 11 23.99 -0.34 -33.60
CA VAL A 11 22.57 -0.40 -33.29
C VAL A 11 21.99 -1.77 -33.62
N LYS A 12 22.36 -2.79 -32.86
CA LYS A 12 21.52 -4.00 -32.81
C LYS A 12 20.16 -3.61 -32.23
N LYS A 13 19.13 -3.47 -33.06
CA LYS A 13 17.74 -3.30 -32.63
C LYS A 13 17.37 -4.49 -31.76
N ALA A 14 17.41 -4.31 -30.44
CA ALA A 14 16.96 -5.34 -29.51
C ALA A 14 15.52 -5.71 -29.84
N SER A 15 15.25 -7.02 -30.01
CA SER A 15 13.89 -7.54 -30.26
C SER A 15 12.91 -6.99 -29.21
N PHE A 16 11.66 -6.82 -29.60
CA PHE A 16 10.58 -6.43 -28.69
C PHE A 16 10.56 -7.31 -27.42
N LEU A 17 10.78 -8.62 -27.59
CA LEU A 17 10.88 -9.58 -26.48
C LEU A 17 12.03 -9.26 -25.54
N THR A 18 13.21 -8.94 -26.07
CA THR A 18 14.38 -8.56 -25.26
C THR A 18 14.19 -7.25 -24.52
N LYS A 19 13.48 -6.29 -25.13
CA LYS A 19 13.11 -5.02 -24.48
C LYS A 19 12.07 -5.24 -23.38
N ALA A 20 11.10 -6.11 -23.59
CA ALA A 20 10.08 -6.46 -22.60
C ALA A 20 10.72 -7.21 -21.41
N LEU A 21 11.51 -8.23 -21.65
CA LEU A 21 12.15 -9.03 -20.58
C LEU A 21 13.20 -8.25 -19.75
N ARG A 22 13.69 -7.13 -20.26
CA ARG A 22 14.59 -6.23 -19.50
C ARG A 22 13.86 -5.30 -18.53
N ARG A 23 12.51 -5.25 -18.59
CA ARG A 23 11.73 -4.46 -17.64
C ARG A 23 11.55 -5.23 -16.34
N THR A 24 11.88 -4.60 -15.23
CA THR A 24 11.75 -5.18 -13.88
C THR A 24 10.32 -5.60 -13.56
N GLU A 25 9.33 -4.89 -14.11
CA GLU A 25 7.90 -5.17 -13.93
C GLU A 25 7.49 -6.52 -14.54
N VAL A 26 8.14 -6.94 -15.64
CA VAL A 26 7.85 -8.21 -16.30
C VAL A 26 8.26 -9.40 -15.43
N GLY A 27 9.35 -9.27 -14.67
CA GLY A 27 9.75 -10.29 -13.70
C GLY A 27 8.70 -10.52 -12.62
N ALA A 28 8.15 -9.43 -12.06
CA ALA A 28 7.08 -9.50 -11.07
C ALA A 28 5.79 -10.11 -11.65
N LEU A 29 5.41 -9.72 -12.88
CA LEU A 29 4.26 -10.29 -13.58
C LEU A 29 4.40 -11.78 -13.83
N LEU A 30 5.57 -12.21 -14.31
CA LEU A 30 5.86 -13.65 -14.55
C LEU A 30 5.81 -14.44 -13.24
N GLY A 31 6.34 -13.88 -12.15
CA GLY A 31 6.25 -14.49 -10.82
C GLY A 31 4.78 -14.62 -10.36
N ALA A 32 3.97 -13.60 -10.53
CA ALA A 32 2.55 -13.64 -10.19
C ALA A 32 1.79 -14.67 -11.04
N ILE A 33 2.05 -14.74 -12.35
CA ILE A 33 1.45 -15.75 -13.24
C ILE A 33 1.89 -17.16 -12.83
N ALA A 34 3.17 -17.39 -12.53
CA ALA A 34 3.67 -18.68 -12.10
C ALA A 34 2.99 -19.16 -10.82
N ILE A 35 2.84 -18.27 -9.82
CA ILE A 35 2.13 -18.57 -8.56
C ILE A 35 0.65 -18.87 -8.84
N PHE A 36 0.00 -18.07 -9.69
CA PHE A 36 -1.40 -18.29 -10.05
C PHE A 36 -1.62 -19.64 -10.73
N VAL A 37 -0.74 -20.00 -11.68
CA VAL A 37 -0.77 -21.31 -12.35
C VAL A 37 -0.51 -22.44 -11.37
N LEU A 38 0.45 -22.27 -10.44
CA LEU A 38 0.73 -23.26 -9.42
C LEU A 38 -0.52 -23.55 -8.56
N PHE A 39 -1.13 -22.50 -8.01
CA PHE A 39 -2.34 -22.69 -7.17
C PHE A 39 -3.52 -23.23 -7.96
N THR A 40 -3.69 -22.81 -9.22
CA THR A 40 -4.75 -23.37 -10.07
C THR A 40 -4.52 -24.84 -10.37
N SER A 41 -3.26 -25.28 -10.59
CA SER A 41 -2.93 -26.68 -10.91
C SER A 41 -2.99 -27.60 -9.68
N THR A 42 -2.76 -27.06 -8.48
CA THR A 42 -2.82 -27.84 -7.24
C THR A 42 -4.19 -27.79 -6.56
N ASP A 43 -5.10 -26.96 -7.06
CA ASP A 43 -6.44 -26.86 -6.52
C ASP A 43 -7.29 -28.10 -6.83
N THR A 44 -7.49 -28.95 -5.82
CA THR A 44 -8.31 -30.17 -5.91
C THR A 44 -9.81 -29.89 -6.03
N THR A 45 -10.24 -28.66 -5.64
CA THR A 45 -11.65 -28.25 -5.70
C THR A 45 -12.05 -27.68 -7.06
N GLY A 46 -11.08 -27.29 -7.88
CA GLY A 46 -11.27 -26.67 -9.18
C GLY A 46 -11.97 -25.31 -9.12
N ASN A 47 -11.93 -24.65 -7.96
CA ASN A 47 -12.59 -23.36 -7.71
C ASN A 47 -11.67 -22.16 -7.71
N PHE A 48 -10.35 -22.34 -7.54
CA PHE A 48 -9.39 -21.26 -7.37
C PHE A 48 -9.45 -20.21 -8.48
N ALA A 49 -9.51 -20.62 -9.74
CA ALA A 49 -9.60 -19.74 -10.90
C ALA A 49 -11.06 -19.38 -11.29
N LYS A 50 -12.06 -19.90 -10.58
CA LYS A 50 -13.48 -19.60 -10.80
C LYS A 50 -13.93 -18.45 -9.90
N LEU A 51 -15.11 -17.88 -10.16
CA LEU A 51 -15.69 -16.78 -9.40
C LEU A 51 -15.66 -16.97 -7.87
N PRO A 52 -15.99 -18.16 -7.30
CA PRO A 52 -15.90 -18.37 -5.86
C PRO A 52 -14.47 -18.19 -5.29
N GLY A 53 -13.48 -18.76 -5.98
CA GLY A 53 -12.09 -18.62 -5.60
C GLY A 53 -11.61 -17.17 -5.74
N ILE A 54 -11.96 -16.52 -6.87
CA ILE A 54 -11.62 -15.11 -7.11
C ILE A 54 -12.20 -14.22 -6.01
N ALA A 55 -13.45 -14.42 -5.60
CA ALA A 55 -14.06 -13.69 -4.50
C ALA A 55 -13.27 -13.91 -3.19
N GLY A 56 -12.90 -15.17 -2.89
CA GLY A 56 -12.20 -15.52 -1.66
C GLY A 56 -10.80 -14.92 -1.56
N TRP A 57 -9.94 -15.07 -2.60
CA TRP A 57 -8.59 -14.54 -2.51
C TRP A 57 -8.53 -13.01 -2.72
N THR A 58 -9.48 -12.38 -3.44
CA THR A 58 -9.56 -10.91 -3.55
C THR A 58 -10.00 -10.26 -2.24
N ASP A 59 -10.81 -10.94 -1.43
CA ASP A 59 -11.20 -10.45 -0.09
C ASP A 59 -9.98 -10.23 0.82
N ILE A 60 -9.00 -11.12 0.74
CA ILE A 60 -7.75 -11.00 1.49
C ILE A 60 -6.77 -10.06 0.78
N ALA A 61 -6.68 -10.13 -0.54
CA ALA A 61 -5.70 -9.38 -1.32
C ALA A 61 -6.01 -7.87 -1.38
N ALA A 62 -7.28 -7.47 -1.43
CA ALA A 62 -7.64 -6.07 -1.62
C ALA A 62 -7.19 -5.15 -0.47
N PRO A 63 -7.41 -5.45 0.82
CA PRO A 63 -6.89 -4.65 1.93
C PRO A 63 -5.35 -4.55 1.91
N ILE A 64 -4.66 -5.67 1.62
CA ILE A 64 -3.19 -5.68 1.51
C ILE A 64 -2.75 -4.84 0.32
N GLY A 65 -3.44 -4.93 -0.80
CA GLY A 65 -3.18 -4.17 -2.01
C GLY A 65 -3.32 -2.65 -1.81
N ILE A 66 -4.29 -2.21 -0.99
CA ILE A 66 -4.43 -0.78 -0.63
C ILE A 66 -3.18 -0.27 0.10
N VAL A 67 -2.69 -1.02 1.08
CA VAL A 67 -1.46 -0.66 1.81
C VAL A 67 -0.25 -0.71 0.89
N ALA A 68 -0.18 -1.73 0.02
CA ALA A 68 0.93 -1.91 -0.91
C ALA A 68 1.07 -0.73 -1.90
N ILE A 69 -0.02 -0.04 -2.26
CA ILE A 69 0.05 1.18 -3.08
C ILE A 69 0.88 2.27 -2.38
N ALA A 70 0.59 2.56 -1.11
CA ALA A 70 1.32 3.56 -0.36
C ALA A 70 2.80 3.18 -0.18
N VAL A 71 3.06 1.91 0.16
CA VAL A 71 4.43 1.38 0.27
C VAL A 71 5.17 1.46 -1.06
N ALA A 72 4.50 1.18 -2.19
CA ALA A 72 5.11 1.30 -3.51
C ALA A 72 5.52 2.73 -3.84
N LEU A 73 4.70 3.74 -3.50
CA LEU A 73 5.06 5.15 -3.69
C LEU A 73 6.32 5.52 -2.91
N LEU A 74 6.42 5.07 -1.64
CA LEU A 74 7.61 5.26 -0.81
C LEU A 74 8.84 4.57 -1.40
N MET A 75 8.72 3.32 -1.83
CA MET A 75 9.82 2.55 -2.42
C MET A 75 10.33 3.17 -3.73
N ILE A 76 9.45 3.74 -4.55
CA ILE A 76 9.84 4.47 -5.76
C ILE A 76 10.66 5.71 -5.40
N ALA A 77 10.36 6.38 -4.28
CA ALA A 77 11.15 7.51 -3.77
C ALA A 77 12.46 7.10 -3.05
N GLY A 78 12.76 5.80 -2.94
CA GLY A 78 13.93 5.28 -2.26
C GLY A 78 13.79 5.17 -0.74
N GLU A 79 12.55 5.29 -0.20
CA GLU A 79 12.27 5.16 1.22
C GLU A 79 11.50 3.86 1.50
N PHE A 80 11.52 3.41 2.76
CA PHE A 80 10.84 2.19 3.17
C PHE A 80 10.17 2.37 4.54
N ASP A 81 8.87 2.02 4.63
CA ASP A 81 8.12 2.09 5.89
C ASP A 81 7.61 0.72 6.33
N LEU A 82 8.27 0.18 7.36
CA LEU A 82 7.87 -1.06 8.01
C LEU A 82 6.66 -0.88 8.93
N SER A 83 6.42 0.34 9.43
CA SER A 83 5.32 0.61 10.37
C SER A 83 3.95 0.54 9.71
N SER A 84 3.87 0.70 8.39
CA SER A 84 2.63 0.62 7.61
C SER A 84 1.87 -0.70 7.84
N GLY A 85 2.59 -1.83 7.98
CA GLY A 85 1.98 -3.13 8.24
C GLY A 85 1.26 -3.24 9.58
N VAL A 86 1.80 -2.62 10.64
CA VAL A 86 1.19 -2.61 11.97
C VAL A 86 0.15 -1.50 12.11
N MET A 87 0.26 -0.43 11.32
CA MET A 87 -0.59 0.75 11.40
C MET A 87 -2.06 0.41 11.12
N VAL A 88 -2.34 -0.52 10.20
CA VAL A 88 -3.71 -0.99 9.92
C VAL A 88 -4.37 -1.55 11.18
N GLY A 89 -3.65 -2.40 11.90
CA GLY A 89 -4.13 -2.93 13.19
C GLY A 89 -4.25 -1.86 14.27
N THR A 90 -3.27 -0.96 14.34
CA THR A 90 -3.25 0.15 15.32
C THR A 90 -4.44 1.08 15.15
N THR A 91 -4.71 1.53 13.93
CA THR A 91 -5.85 2.41 13.65
C THR A 91 -7.18 1.70 13.86
N GLY A 92 -7.28 0.43 13.48
CA GLY A 92 -8.47 -0.38 13.72
C GLY A 92 -8.76 -0.56 15.22
N LEU A 93 -7.74 -0.84 16.05
CA LEU A 93 -7.86 -0.93 17.49
C LEU A 93 -8.21 0.42 18.12
N LEU A 94 -7.59 1.53 17.67
CA LEU A 94 -7.88 2.87 18.14
C LEU A 94 -9.34 3.23 17.87
N VAL A 95 -9.80 3.10 16.62
CA VAL A 95 -11.20 3.36 16.25
C VAL A 95 -12.14 2.48 17.06
N GLY A 96 -11.85 1.19 17.17
CA GLY A 96 -12.65 0.26 17.96
C GLY A 96 -12.75 0.65 19.42
N MET A 97 -11.66 1.08 20.08
CA MET A 97 -11.65 1.53 21.47
C MET A 97 -12.40 2.83 21.67
N LEU A 98 -12.23 3.83 20.78
CA LEU A 98 -12.96 5.10 20.85
C LEU A 98 -14.48 4.88 20.78
N VAL A 99 -14.90 3.98 19.92
CA VAL A 99 -16.31 3.62 19.76
C VAL A 99 -16.82 2.81 20.95
N SER A 100 -16.15 1.71 21.31
CA SER A 100 -16.68 0.75 22.28
C SER A 100 -16.56 1.22 23.73
N LYS A 101 -15.53 2.00 24.06
CA LYS A 101 -15.28 2.47 25.43
C LYS A 101 -15.77 3.88 25.70
N LEU A 102 -15.70 4.77 24.71
CA LEU A 102 -16.11 6.16 24.83
C LEU A 102 -17.48 6.46 24.20
N GLY A 103 -18.12 5.46 23.57
CA GLY A 103 -19.41 5.65 22.89
C GLY A 103 -19.36 6.65 21.72
N MET A 104 -18.18 6.84 21.15
CA MET A 104 -17.97 7.85 20.11
C MET A 104 -18.66 7.44 18.81
N ASN A 105 -19.17 8.44 18.06
CA ASN A 105 -19.65 8.22 16.70
C ASN A 105 -18.53 7.66 15.82
N ILE A 106 -18.85 6.64 15.00
CA ILE A 106 -17.82 5.93 14.20
C ILE A 106 -17.09 6.85 13.22
N TRP A 107 -17.77 7.83 12.65
CA TRP A 107 -17.15 8.76 11.71
C TRP A 107 -16.09 9.64 12.38
N LEU A 108 -16.39 10.13 13.60
CA LEU A 108 -15.41 10.88 14.37
C LEU A 108 -14.23 10.02 14.77
N ALA A 109 -14.48 8.76 15.17
CA ALA A 109 -13.43 7.80 15.49
C ALA A 109 -12.54 7.48 14.27
N ILE A 110 -13.13 7.32 13.08
CA ILE A 110 -12.38 7.14 11.82
C ILE A 110 -11.49 8.36 11.54
N VAL A 111 -12.02 9.57 11.65
CA VAL A 111 -11.23 10.79 11.45
C VAL A 111 -10.06 10.86 12.42
N ILE A 112 -10.29 10.58 13.70
CA ILE A 112 -9.22 10.51 14.71
C ILE A 112 -8.18 9.45 14.34
N GLY A 113 -8.61 8.27 13.90
CA GLY A 113 -7.71 7.20 13.43
C GLY A 113 -6.85 7.64 12.26
N LEU A 114 -7.43 8.34 11.27
CA LEU A 114 -6.69 8.87 10.12
C LEU A 114 -5.69 9.97 10.53
N VAL A 115 -6.10 10.89 11.39
CA VAL A 115 -5.20 11.93 11.93
C VAL A 115 -4.06 11.31 12.73
N PHE A 116 -4.33 10.29 13.53
CA PHE A 116 -3.31 9.55 14.26
C PHE A 116 -2.32 8.86 13.31
N ALA A 117 -2.81 8.19 12.27
CA ALA A 117 -1.94 7.55 11.28
C ALA A 117 -1.06 8.57 10.56
N ALA A 118 -1.64 9.70 10.12
CA ALA A 118 -0.90 10.79 9.50
C ALA A 118 0.15 11.40 10.46
N PHE A 119 -0.18 11.53 11.74
CA PHE A 119 0.77 12.01 12.76
C PHE A 119 1.96 11.06 12.93
N ILE A 120 1.73 9.74 12.97
CA ILE A 120 2.84 8.76 13.05
C ILE A 120 3.69 8.81 11.79
N GLY A 121 3.09 8.89 10.60
CA GLY A 121 3.82 9.06 9.35
C GLY A 121 4.66 10.33 9.35
N PHE A 122 4.09 11.46 9.79
CA PHE A 122 4.82 12.72 9.95
C PHE A 122 6.02 12.58 10.91
N VAL A 123 5.83 11.93 12.07
CA VAL A 123 6.92 11.68 13.03
C VAL A 123 8.03 10.83 12.42
N ASN A 124 7.67 9.76 11.69
CA ASN A 124 8.65 8.93 10.97
C ASN A 124 9.44 9.75 9.96
N GLY A 125 8.76 10.49 9.08
CA GLY A 125 9.40 11.35 8.07
C GLY A 125 10.29 12.43 8.71
N TYR A 126 9.81 13.08 9.77
CA TYR A 126 10.57 14.07 10.53
C TYR A 126 11.85 13.46 11.14
N MET A 127 11.75 12.28 11.75
CA MET A 127 12.90 11.58 12.32
C MET A 127 13.91 11.20 11.23
N VAL A 128 13.48 10.67 10.08
CA VAL A 128 14.37 10.35 8.96
C VAL A 128 15.16 11.58 8.50
N LEU A 129 14.49 12.72 8.36
CA LEU A 129 15.14 13.96 7.90
C LEU A 129 16.16 14.51 8.90
N ASN A 130 15.86 14.48 10.20
CA ASN A 130 16.70 15.08 11.22
C ASN A 130 17.84 14.17 11.70
N THR A 131 17.58 12.87 11.81
CA THR A 131 18.61 11.91 12.29
C THR A 131 19.53 11.43 11.18
N LYS A 132 19.11 11.57 9.92
CA LYS A 132 19.80 11.03 8.74
C LYS A 132 19.95 9.49 8.77
N LEU A 133 19.21 8.81 9.64
CA LEU A 133 19.17 7.37 9.67
C LEU A 133 18.33 6.86 8.50
N PRO A 134 18.64 5.67 7.96
CA PRO A 134 17.79 5.01 6.97
C PRO A 134 16.34 4.87 7.44
N SER A 135 15.38 5.14 6.57
CA SER A 135 13.94 5.11 6.89
C SER A 135 13.49 3.78 7.50
N PHE A 136 14.04 2.67 7.02
CA PHE A 136 13.69 1.35 7.54
C PHE A 136 14.04 1.19 9.04
N ILE A 137 15.13 1.82 9.53
CA ILE A 137 15.53 1.75 10.95
C ILE A 137 14.52 2.51 11.82
N ILE A 138 14.15 3.72 11.39
CA ILE A 138 13.16 4.55 12.10
C ILE A 138 11.82 3.83 12.16
N THR A 139 11.35 3.37 11.00
CA THR A 139 10.02 2.74 10.89
C THR A 139 9.96 1.35 11.53
N LEU A 140 11.09 0.63 11.60
CA LEU A 140 11.20 -0.60 12.39
C LEU A 140 11.02 -0.31 13.89
N GLY A 141 11.63 0.76 14.41
CA GLY A 141 11.41 1.21 15.78
C GLY A 141 9.94 1.52 16.05
N THR A 142 9.32 2.30 15.19
CA THR A 142 7.88 2.63 15.24
C THR A 142 7.01 1.38 15.16
N PHE A 143 7.36 0.43 14.29
CA PHE A 143 6.66 -0.87 14.20
C PHE A 143 6.63 -1.60 15.54
N PHE A 144 7.77 -1.74 16.21
CA PHE A 144 7.81 -2.44 17.50
C PHE A 144 7.11 -1.68 18.62
N ILE A 145 7.22 -0.35 18.66
CA ILE A 145 6.49 0.50 19.61
C ILE A 145 4.98 0.31 19.43
N LEU A 146 4.46 0.44 18.21
CA LEU A 146 3.04 0.29 17.93
C LEU A 146 2.56 -1.15 18.19
N LYS A 147 3.34 -2.16 17.82
CA LYS A 147 3.01 -3.56 18.07
C LYS A 147 2.89 -3.85 19.57
N GLY A 148 3.84 -3.35 20.37
CA GLY A 148 3.79 -3.47 21.82
C GLY A 148 2.63 -2.68 22.43
N ALA A 149 2.42 -1.44 21.99
CA ALA A 149 1.32 -0.59 22.43
C ALA A 149 -0.05 -1.19 22.10
N ASN A 150 -0.23 -1.75 20.92
CA ASN A 150 -1.47 -2.43 20.52
C ASN A 150 -1.83 -3.55 21.50
N PHE A 151 -0.87 -4.40 21.82
CA PHE A 151 -1.10 -5.50 22.75
C PHE A 151 -1.36 -4.98 24.18
N ALA A 152 -0.48 -4.13 24.70
CA ALA A 152 -0.55 -3.65 26.09
C ALA A 152 -1.81 -2.81 26.33
N LEU A 153 -2.07 -1.80 25.49
CA LEU A 153 -3.22 -0.91 25.69
C LEU A 153 -4.55 -1.66 25.51
N THR A 154 -4.64 -2.54 24.50
CA THR A 154 -5.87 -3.31 24.30
C THR A 154 -6.13 -4.21 25.49
N MET A 155 -5.11 -4.92 26.00
CA MET A 155 -5.26 -5.80 27.17
C MET A 155 -5.63 -5.01 28.44
N ILE A 156 -4.97 -3.88 28.70
CA ILE A 156 -5.24 -3.04 29.90
C ILE A 156 -6.65 -2.46 29.85
N LEU A 157 -7.08 -1.95 28.69
CA LEU A 157 -8.35 -1.22 28.56
C LEU A 157 -9.56 -2.12 28.35
N THR A 158 -9.37 -3.30 27.78
CA THR A 158 -10.48 -4.20 27.43
C THR A 158 -10.47 -5.53 28.15
N GLY A 159 -9.36 -5.91 28.79
CA GLY A 159 -9.15 -7.24 29.36
C GLY A 159 -8.99 -8.35 28.31
N SER A 160 -8.86 -7.99 27.03
CA SER A 160 -8.78 -8.90 25.89
C SER A 160 -7.87 -8.31 24.82
N VAL A 161 -7.41 -9.12 23.88
CA VAL A 161 -6.68 -8.68 22.68
C VAL A 161 -7.61 -8.27 21.54
N ARG A 162 -8.92 -8.30 21.76
CA ARG A 162 -9.95 -7.94 20.78
C ARG A 162 -10.82 -6.82 21.30
N VAL A 163 -11.24 -5.94 20.41
CA VAL A 163 -12.28 -4.95 20.67
C VAL A 163 -13.58 -5.43 20.04
N THR A 164 -14.65 -5.43 20.82
CA THR A 164 -16.02 -5.85 20.41
C THR A 164 -17.00 -4.73 20.67
N GLY A 165 -18.21 -4.82 20.11
CA GLY A 165 -19.28 -3.84 20.33
C GLY A 165 -19.24 -2.63 19.40
N VAL A 166 -18.39 -2.64 18.37
CA VAL A 166 -18.27 -1.57 17.37
C VAL A 166 -19.57 -1.43 16.57
N GLU A 167 -20.29 -2.50 16.37
CA GLU A 167 -21.58 -2.57 15.67
C GLU A 167 -22.69 -1.74 16.34
N LYS A 168 -22.54 -1.40 17.60
CA LYS A 168 -23.50 -0.58 18.37
C LYS A 168 -23.27 0.94 18.23
N ALA A 169 -22.22 1.33 17.50
CA ALA A 169 -21.85 2.74 17.38
C ALA A 169 -22.85 3.53 16.55
N ALA A 170 -23.07 4.77 16.96
CA ALA A 170 -23.79 5.73 16.13
C ALA A 170 -23.06 5.91 14.77
N GLY A 171 -23.80 5.75 13.67
CA GLY A 171 -23.28 5.86 12.32
C GLY A 171 -22.62 4.58 11.77
N TYR A 172 -22.61 3.47 12.52
CA TYR A 172 -21.99 2.22 12.07
C TYR A 172 -22.51 1.72 10.72
N ASP A 173 -23.84 1.68 10.52
CA ASP A 173 -24.42 1.17 9.27
C ASP A 173 -23.99 1.98 8.06
N SER A 174 -23.89 3.30 8.19
CA SER A 174 -23.42 4.18 7.12
C SER A 174 -21.93 3.98 6.81
N ALA A 175 -21.09 3.82 7.83
CA ALA A 175 -19.68 3.52 7.65
C ALA A 175 -19.47 2.11 7.05
N LYS A 176 -20.22 1.13 7.53
CA LYS A 176 -20.22 -0.24 6.98
C LYS A 176 -20.62 -0.24 5.50
N ALA A 177 -21.63 0.53 5.10
CA ALA A 177 -22.07 0.62 3.71
C ALA A 177 -20.94 1.11 2.77
N ILE A 178 -20.06 1.99 3.26
CA ILE A 178 -18.97 2.56 2.45
C ILE A 178 -17.69 1.70 2.49
N PHE A 179 -17.34 1.16 3.67
CA PHE A 179 -16.02 0.53 3.86
C PHE A 179 -16.06 -1.00 4.01
N ALA A 180 -17.21 -1.58 4.37
CA ALA A 180 -17.34 -3.01 4.69
C ALA A 180 -18.61 -3.66 4.12
N SER A 181 -19.19 -3.08 3.07
CA SER A 181 -20.27 -3.69 2.32
C SER A 181 -19.76 -4.70 1.29
N THR A 182 -20.69 -5.46 0.75
CA THR A 182 -20.45 -6.41 -0.34
C THR A 182 -21.29 -6.05 -1.55
N PHE A 183 -20.79 -6.37 -2.74
CA PHE A 183 -21.55 -6.30 -3.99
C PHE A 183 -21.49 -7.66 -4.70
N LYS A 184 -22.49 -7.96 -5.50
CA LYS A 184 -22.60 -9.25 -6.20
C LYS A 184 -22.05 -9.16 -7.61
N ILE A 185 -21.24 -10.16 -8.00
CA ILE A 185 -20.93 -10.47 -9.39
C ILE A 185 -21.37 -11.92 -9.62
N GLY A 186 -22.38 -12.11 -10.45
CA GLY A 186 -23.06 -13.41 -10.56
C GLY A 186 -23.68 -13.82 -9.22
N GLU A 187 -23.33 -15.02 -8.73
CA GLU A 187 -23.81 -15.53 -7.44
C GLU A 187 -22.84 -15.26 -6.27
N GLN A 188 -21.67 -14.66 -6.53
CA GLN A 188 -20.65 -14.45 -5.52
C GLN A 188 -20.66 -13.03 -4.96
N ASN A 189 -20.39 -12.93 -3.65
CA ASN A 189 -20.23 -11.65 -2.96
C ASN A 189 -18.77 -11.23 -2.97
N PHE A 190 -18.50 -10.00 -3.41
CA PHE A 190 -17.20 -9.36 -3.37
C PHE A 190 -17.22 -8.25 -2.33
N GLN A 191 -16.14 -8.10 -1.58
CA GLN A 191 -15.99 -7.00 -0.63
C GLN A 191 -15.79 -5.67 -1.36
N ILE A 192 -16.38 -4.61 -0.85
CA ILE A 192 -16.23 -3.24 -1.38
C ILE A 192 -14.76 -2.77 -1.36
N SER A 193 -13.92 -3.37 -0.52
CA SER A 193 -12.47 -3.13 -0.49
C SER A 193 -11.79 -3.36 -1.84
N LEU A 194 -12.30 -4.29 -2.66
CA LEU A 194 -11.83 -4.51 -4.04
C LEU A 194 -12.04 -3.26 -4.91
N ALA A 195 -13.22 -2.62 -4.81
CA ALA A 195 -13.50 -1.38 -5.54
C ALA A 195 -12.59 -0.24 -5.06
N TRP A 196 -12.38 -0.11 -3.76
CA TRP A 196 -11.44 0.85 -3.19
C TRP A 196 -10.01 0.61 -3.65
N TRP A 197 -9.56 -0.64 -3.68
CA TRP A 197 -8.23 -0.99 -4.18
C TRP A 197 -8.03 -0.57 -5.63
N LEU A 198 -8.97 -0.88 -6.50
CA LEU A 198 -8.93 -0.49 -7.92
C LEU A 198 -8.94 1.04 -8.07
N LEU A 199 -9.82 1.74 -7.36
CA LEU A 199 -9.90 3.20 -7.39
C LEU A 199 -8.57 3.85 -6.95
N LEU A 200 -8.01 3.38 -5.82
CA LEU A 200 -6.75 3.90 -5.30
C LEU A 200 -5.56 3.57 -6.21
N THR A 201 -5.56 2.39 -6.86
CA THR A 201 -4.55 2.04 -7.84
C THR A 201 -4.57 3.00 -9.03
N VAL A 202 -5.76 3.31 -9.56
CA VAL A 202 -5.91 4.28 -10.66
C VAL A 202 -5.47 5.68 -10.21
N ALA A 203 -5.89 6.11 -9.02
CA ALA A 203 -5.52 7.40 -8.46
C ALA A 203 -4.00 7.54 -8.25
N ALA A 204 -3.35 6.52 -7.68
CA ALA A 204 -1.91 6.49 -7.48
C ALA A 204 -1.13 6.46 -8.80
N THR A 205 -1.61 5.70 -9.78
CA THR A 205 -1.03 5.67 -11.13
C THR A 205 -1.12 7.04 -11.80
N PHE A 206 -2.28 7.70 -11.69
CA PHE A 206 -2.45 9.06 -12.19
C PHE A 206 -1.52 10.04 -11.47
N LEU A 207 -1.45 9.97 -10.14
CA LEU A 207 -0.55 10.79 -9.33
C LEU A 207 0.90 10.64 -9.79
N LEU A 208 1.39 9.40 -9.93
CA LEU A 208 2.75 9.12 -10.34
C LEU A 208 3.06 9.59 -11.77
N THR A 209 2.14 9.34 -12.72
CA THR A 209 2.44 9.50 -14.16
C THR A 209 2.02 10.85 -14.72
N ARG A 210 1.13 11.59 -14.03
CA ARG A 210 0.49 12.80 -14.56
C ARG A 210 0.64 14.04 -13.68
N THR A 211 1.34 13.95 -12.54
CA THR A 211 1.50 15.10 -11.63
C THR A 211 2.96 15.48 -11.43
N LYS A 212 3.18 16.75 -11.02
CA LYS A 212 4.50 17.24 -10.60
C LYS A 212 5.02 16.46 -9.37
N PHE A 213 4.12 16.07 -8.47
CA PHE A 213 4.49 15.32 -7.28
C PHE A 213 5.02 13.93 -7.65
N GLY A 214 4.40 13.24 -8.62
CA GLY A 214 4.92 11.97 -9.16
C GLY A 214 6.32 12.11 -9.74
N ASN A 215 6.59 13.18 -10.49
CA ASN A 215 7.94 13.46 -11.01
C ASN A 215 8.95 13.67 -9.87
N TRP A 216 8.55 14.31 -8.77
CA TRP A 216 9.40 14.48 -7.59
C TRP A 216 9.71 13.14 -6.91
N ILE A 217 8.72 12.25 -6.82
CA ILE A 217 8.89 10.88 -6.30
C ILE A 217 9.97 10.14 -7.10
N PHE A 218 9.87 10.13 -8.44
CA PHE A 218 10.87 9.49 -9.29
C PHE A 218 12.25 10.15 -9.20
N ALA A 219 12.31 11.48 -9.11
CA ALA A 219 13.58 12.19 -8.97
C ALA A 219 14.28 11.85 -7.65
N LEU A 220 13.54 11.74 -6.54
CA LEU A 220 14.09 11.33 -5.24
C LEU A 220 14.65 9.91 -5.28
N GLY A 221 13.93 8.97 -5.90
CA GLY A 221 14.39 7.58 -6.00
C GLY A 221 15.57 7.38 -6.93
N GLY A 222 15.80 8.32 -7.87
CA GLY A 222 16.96 8.31 -8.75
C GLY A 222 18.23 8.78 -8.03
N ASP A 223 18.28 10.06 -7.72
CA ASP A 223 19.41 10.68 -6.98
C ASP A 223 18.94 11.95 -6.25
N ILE A 224 19.03 11.94 -4.93
CA ILE A 224 18.55 13.04 -4.06
C ILE A 224 19.32 14.34 -4.30
N ILE A 225 20.62 14.27 -4.61
CA ILE A 225 21.46 15.45 -4.82
C ILE A 225 21.06 16.13 -6.14
N SER A 226 20.94 15.34 -7.19
CA SER A 226 20.47 15.82 -8.50
C SER A 226 19.03 16.34 -8.45
N ALA A 227 18.14 15.67 -7.71
CA ALA A 227 16.78 16.13 -7.50
C ALA A 227 16.74 17.52 -6.84
N ARG A 228 17.55 17.73 -5.80
CA ARG A 228 17.66 19.02 -5.11
C ARG A 228 18.22 20.10 -6.04
N ALA A 229 19.26 19.80 -6.81
CA ALA A 229 19.82 20.72 -7.81
C ALA A 229 18.81 21.10 -8.90
N ALA A 230 17.89 20.21 -9.24
CA ALA A 230 16.79 20.45 -10.17
C ALA A 230 15.58 21.20 -9.55
N GLY A 231 15.69 21.62 -8.28
CA GLY A 231 14.66 22.41 -7.59
C GLY A 231 13.52 21.59 -6.98
N VAL A 232 13.70 20.27 -6.83
CA VAL A 232 12.72 19.42 -6.13
C VAL A 232 12.76 19.73 -4.63
N PRO A 233 11.59 20.00 -3.99
CA PRO A 233 11.53 20.26 -2.55
C PRO A 233 11.62 18.93 -1.76
N VAL A 234 12.84 18.37 -1.66
CA VAL A 234 13.15 17.03 -1.15
C VAL A 234 12.51 16.78 0.22
N GLU A 235 12.71 17.69 1.18
CA GLU A 235 12.24 17.52 2.55
C GLU A 235 10.70 17.49 2.61
N LYS A 236 10.04 18.41 1.89
CA LYS A 236 8.56 18.42 1.83
C LYS A 236 8.02 17.17 1.15
N THR A 237 8.66 16.73 0.08
CA THR A 237 8.23 15.53 -0.65
C THR A 237 8.32 14.28 0.22
N LYS A 238 9.41 14.13 0.99
CA LYS A 238 9.59 13.00 1.92
C LYS A 238 8.58 12.99 3.07
N ILE A 239 8.18 14.16 3.59
CA ILE A 239 7.17 14.25 4.68
C ILE A 239 5.76 13.98 4.16
N VAL A 240 5.44 14.41 2.93
CA VAL A 240 4.10 14.22 2.37
C VAL A 240 3.90 12.78 1.88
N LEU A 241 4.97 12.08 1.58
CA LEU A 241 4.97 10.71 1.14
C LEU A 241 4.76 9.76 2.32
#